data_6a1e00836994e191b4da238dd05c4c64
#
_entry.id   6a1e00836994e191b4da238dd05c4c64
#
_cell.length_a   1.000
_cell.length_b   1.000
_cell.length_c   1.000
_cell.angle_alpha   90.00
_cell.angle_beta   90.00
_cell.angle_gamma   90.00
#
_symmetry.space_group_name_H-M   'P 1'
#
loop_
_entity.id
_entity.type
_entity.pdbx_description
1 polymer ?
#
loop_
_entity_poly.entity_id
_entity_poly.type
_entity_poly.pdbx_seq_one_letter_code
_entity_poly.pdbx_strand_id
1 'polypeptide(L)'
;MSKTPIPDVAFAGAEFHSLRGRSVIITGGASGIGADMVRAFAAQGCLVGFLDRDEAAGERLAASLEKVHFALCDVTRVAELQATMASLMDLVGGADVLVNNVANDERHAIESVTAEYFDQRVAINLRPHFFATQAVLSSMRARGGGAIVNIGSGSWKNKGTGLSVYATLKSAMLGFTRMLARELGPDNIRVNCVVPGWVMTERQIALWVDEAGERAMDQNQCLPGRIVGADIAHMALFLAADTARMVTAQEFVVDAGWS
;
A
#
# COMPACT_ATOMS: atom_id res chain seq x y z
N MET A 1 4.00 -16.41 -28.27
CA MET A 1 4.82 -16.71 -27.07
C MET A 1 3.89 -16.89 -25.90
N SER A 2 4.04 -17.94 -25.12
CA SER A 2 3.20 -18.21 -23.94
C SER A 2 3.50 -17.14 -22.90
N LYS A 3 2.50 -16.32 -22.54
CA LYS A 3 2.61 -15.40 -21.37
C LYS A 3 2.87 -16.26 -20.15
N THR A 4 3.86 -15.91 -19.33
CA THR A 4 4.09 -16.57 -18.06
C THR A 4 2.79 -16.50 -17.24
N PRO A 5 2.25 -17.63 -16.78
CA PRO A 5 0.99 -17.61 -16.03
C PRO A 5 1.15 -16.79 -14.76
N ILE A 6 0.15 -15.96 -14.46
CA ILE A 6 0.06 -15.23 -13.20
C ILE A 6 -0.36 -16.24 -12.13
N PRO A 7 0.42 -16.41 -11.06
CA PRO A 7 0.09 -17.37 -10.02
C PRO A 7 -1.19 -16.98 -9.28
N ASP A 8 -2.04 -17.96 -9.01
CA ASP A 8 -3.11 -17.82 -8.02
C ASP A 8 -2.51 -18.05 -6.62
N VAL A 9 -2.15 -16.96 -5.94
CA VAL A 9 -1.52 -17.03 -4.63
C VAL A 9 -2.60 -16.94 -3.55
N ALA A 10 -2.79 -18.03 -2.84
CA ALA A 10 -3.73 -18.08 -1.72
C ALA A 10 -3.21 -17.23 -0.54
N PHE A 11 -4.09 -16.41 0.06
CA PHE A 11 -3.76 -15.61 1.27
C PHE A 11 -3.61 -16.46 2.55
N ALA A 12 -3.85 -17.75 2.48
CA ALA A 12 -3.76 -18.70 3.61
C ALA A 12 -2.35 -19.24 3.87
N GLY A 13 -1.31 -18.75 3.20
CA GLY A 13 0.05 -19.29 3.29
C GLY A 13 0.76 -19.06 4.62
N ALA A 14 0.35 -18.06 5.42
CA ALA A 14 0.86 -17.81 6.76
C ALA A 14 -0.25 -17.26 7.66
N GLU A 15 -0.33 -17.75 8.90
CA GLU A 15 -1.22 -17.21 9.92
C GLU A 15 -0.44 -16.37 10.92
N PHE A 16 -0.88 -15.14 11.12
CA PHE A 16 -0.39 -14.24 12.15
C PHE A 16 -1.45 -14.09 13.25
N HIS A 17 -1.45 -14.97 14.23
CA HIS A 17 -2.47 -14.99 15.28
C HIS A 17 -2.66 -13.65 16.00
N SER A 18 -1.60 -12.84 16.08
CA SER A 18 -1.64 -11.49 16.68
C SER A 18 -2.46 -10.48 15.87
N LEU A 19 -2.79 -10.77 14.62
CA LEU A 19 -3.63 -9.91 13.77
C LEU A 19 -5.13 -10.14 13.97
N ARG A 20 -5.53 -11.29 14.52
CA ARG A 20 -6.95 -11.61 14.71
C ARG A 20 -7.63 -10.56 15.59
N GLY A 21 -8.70 -9.96 15.08
CA GLY A 21 -9.46 -8.92 15.77
C GLY A 21 -8.80 -7.53 15.79
N ARG A 22 -7.63 -7.34 15.16
CA ARG A 22 -7.01 -6.02 15.00
C ARG A 22 -7.81 -5.17 14.02
N SER A 23 -7.85 -3.88 14.29
CA SER A 23 -8.47 -2.87 13.43
C SER A 23 -7.45 -2.32 12.44
N VAL A 24 -7.73 -2.46 11.15
CA VAL A 24 -6.82 -2.11 10.05
C VAL A 24 -7.48 -1.06 9.15
N ILE A 25 -6.77 0.03 8.87
CA ILE A 25 -7.20 1.05 7.91
C ILE A 25 -6.28 1.00 6.68
N ILE A 26 -6.88 0.94 5.48
CA ILE A 26 -6.13 0.84 4.21
C ILE A 26 -6.58 1.96 3.26
N THR A 27 -5.64 2.74 2.75
CA THR A 27 -5.92 3.75 1.72
C THR A 27 -5.73 3.16 0.32
N GLY A 28 -6.68 3.44 -0.61
CA GLY A 28 -6.63 2.90 -1.98
C GLY A 28 -6.86 1.38 -2.02
N GLY A 29 -7.91 0.91 -1.32
CA GLY A 29 -8.16 -0.51 -1.11
C GLY A 29 -9.08 -1.19 -2.13
N ALA A 30 -9.65 -0.48 -3.12
CA ALA A 30 -10.67 -1.06 -4.01
C ALA A 30 -10.09 -1.91 -5.15
N SER A 31 -8.82 -1.74 -5.50
CA SER A 31 -8.21 -2.43 -6.66
C SER A 31 -6.73 -2.76 -6.44
N GLY A 32 -6.19 -3.64 -7.29
CA GLY A 32 -4.77 -3.96 -7.35
C GLY A 32 -4.19 -4.41 -6.00
N ILE A 33 -2.98 -3.94 -5.68
CA ILE A 33 -2.27 -4.27 -4.42
C ILE A 33 -3.12 -3.96 -3.19
N GLY A 34 -3.87 -2.84 -3.20
CA GLY A 34 -4.74 -2.45 -2.10
C GLY A 34 -5.85 -3.48 -1.83
N ALA A 35 -6.53 -3.93 -2.88
CA ALA A 35 -7.57 -4.95 -2.76
C ALA A 35 -7.02 -6.29 -2.25
N ASP A 36 -5.81 -6.67 -2.67
CA ASP A 36 -5.16 -7.88 -2.18
C ASP A 36 -4.78 -7.74 -0.70
N MET A 37 -4.34 -6.56 -0.26
CA MET A 37 -4.13 -6.30 1.18
C MET A 37 -5.44 -6.35 1.97
N VAL A 38 -6.54 -5.79 1.46
CA VAL A 38 -7.86 -5.90 2.12
C VAL A 38 -8.24 -7.37 2.31
N ARG A 39 -8.12 -8.20 1.25
CA ARG A 39 -8.39 -9.65 1.34
C ARG A 39 -7.48 -10.36 2.32
N ALA A 40 -6.19 -10.04 2.28
CA ALA A 40 -5.18 -10.66 3.15
C ALA A 40 -5.43 -10.36 4.64
N PHE A 41 -5.69 -9.11 5.01
CA PHE A 41 -6.02 -8.76 6.39
C PHE A 41 -7.37 -9.34 6.84
N ALA A 42 -8.38 -9.35 5.97
CA ALA A 42 -9.66 -9.99 6.27
C ALA A 42 -9.49 -11.50 6.52
N ALA A 43 -8.67 -12.19 5.73
CA ALA A 43 -8.36 -13.62 5.91
C ALA A 43 -7.65 -13.92 7.24
N GLN A 44 -6.92 -12.95 7.83
CA GLN A 44 -6.34 -13.04 9.18
C GLN A 44 -7.37 -12.79 10.31
N GLY A 45 -8.62 -12.50 9.96
CA GLY A 45 -9.68 -12.20 10.93
C GLY A 45 -9.62 -10.78 11.52
N CYS A 46 -8.99 -9.84 10.79
CA CYS A 46 -8.99 -8.42 11.13
C CYS A 46 -10.37 -7.78 10.88
N LEU A 47 -10.62 -6.64 11.56
CA LEU A 47 -11.66 -5.70 11.17
C LEU A 47 -11.01 -4.68 10.22
N VAL A 48 -11.45 -4.64 8.98
CA VAL A 48 -10.79 -3.84 7.94
C VAL A 48 -11.68 -2.70 7.50
N GLY A 49 -11.20 -1.47 7.65
CA GLY A 49 -11.75 -0.28 7.00
C GLY A 49 -10.86 0.12 5.84
N PHE A 50 -11.43 0.32 4.66
CA PHE A 50 -10.67 0.84 3.54
C PHE A 50 -11.40 1.95 2.80
N LEU A 51 -10.63 2.82 2.18
CA LEU A 51 -11.16 3.94 1.39
C LEU A 51 -10.58 3.94 -0.02
N ASP A 52 -11.39 4.38 -0.97
CA ASP A 52 -11.00 4.53 -2.37
C ASP A 52 -11.95 5.52 -3.06
N ARG A 53 -11.58 5.98 -4.24
CA ARG A 53 -12.43 6.80 -5.12
C ARG A 53 -13.31 5.97 -6.06
N ASP A 54 -13.02 4.68 -6.23
CA ASP A 54 -13.81 3.76 -7.04
C ASP A 54 -14.89 3.11 -6.18
N GLU A 55 -16.06 3.77 -6.14
CA GLU A 55 -17.23 3.36 -5.35
C GLU A 55 -17.67 1.94 -5.70
N ALA A 56 -17.84 1.68 -6.99
CA ALA A 56 -18.39 0.39 -7.44
C ALA A 56 -17.44 -0.78 -7.13
N ALA A 57 -16.13 -0.60 -7.28
CA ALA A 57 -15.15 -1.63 -6.92
C ALA A 57 -15.06 -1.80 -5.40
N GLY A 58 -15.10 -0.69 -4.65
CA GLY A 58 -15.07 -0.70 -3.19
C GLY A 58 -16.25 -1.42 -2.57
N GLU A 59 -17.46 -1.12 -3.00
CA GLU A 59 -18.69 -1.78 -2.54
C GLU A 59 -18.68 -3.29 -2.85
N ARG A 60 -18.29 -3.66 -4.08
CA ARG A 60 -18.20 -5.09 -4.44
C ARG A 60 -17.22 -5.85 -3.57
N LEU A 61 -16.05 -5.26 -3.31
CA LEU A 61 -15.05 -5.90 -2.47
C LEU A 61 -15.53 -6.03 -1.03
N ALA A 62 -16.08 -4.99 -0.45
CA ALA A 62 -16.61 -5.02 0.91
C ALA A 62 -17.75 -6.05 1.06
N ALA A 63 -18.68 -6.11 0.09
CA ALA A 63 -19.77 -7.07 0.11
C ALA A 63 -19.31 -8.55 -0.02
N SER A 64 -18.12 -8.80 -0.54
CA SER A 64 -17.57 -10.16 -0.72
C SER A 64 -16.81 -10.69 0.50
N LEU A 65 -16.62 -9.89 1.55
CA LEU A 65 -15.78 -10.22 2.70
C LEU A 65 -16.49 -9.90 4.02
N GLU A 66 -16.22 -10.70 5.04
CA GLU A 66 -16.74 -10.44 6.38
C GLU A 66 -15.89 -9.41 7.14
N LYS A 67 -16.54 -8.56 7.93
CA LYS A 67 -15.90 -7.54 8.78
C LYS A 67 -15.06 -6.53 7.99
N VAL A 68 -15.45 -6.25 6.77
CA VAL A 68 -14.77 -5.29 5.88
C VAL A 68 -15.73 -4.15 5.56
N HIS A 69 -15.26 -2.92 5.73
CA HIS A 69 -16.05 -1.71 5.53
C HIS A 69 -15.36 -0.80 4.49
N PHE A 70 -16.13 -0.36 3.52
CA PHE A 70 -15.71 0.57 2.48
C PHE A 70 -16.22 1.97 2.77
N ALA A 71 -15.43 2.98 2.42
CA ALA A 71 -15.88 4.36 2.34
C ALA A 71 -15.34 5.04 1.07
N LEU A 72 -16.23 5.71 0.33
CA LEU A 72 -15.86 6.55 -0.80
C LEU A 72 -15.05 7.76 -0.31
N CYS A 73 -13.90 8.03 -0.94
CA CYS A 73 -13.04 9.14 -0.54
C CYS A 73 -12.12 9.60 -1.67
N ASP A 74 -12.13 10.89 -1.95
CA ASP A 74 -11.06 11.53 -2.72
C ASP A 74 -9.94 11.99 -1.78
N VAL A 75 -8.88 11.23 -1.73
CA VAL A 75 -7.72 11.49 -0.84
C VAL A 75 -7.00 12.82 -1.14
N THR A 76 -7.26 13.45 -2.27
CA THR A 76 -6.69 14.76 -2.60
C THR A 76 -7.31 15.87 -1.75
N ARG A 77 -8.47 15.62 -1.15
CA ARG A 77 -9.20 16.51 -0.24
C ARG A 77 -8.93 16.11 1.21
N VAL A 78 -7.98 16.77 1.84
CA VAL A 78 -7.48 16.39 3.18
C VAL A 78 -8.59 16.33 4.23
N ALA A 79 -9.52 17.30 4.26
CA ALA A 79 -10.61 17.28 5.22
C ALA A 79 -11.56 16.09 5.03
N GLU A 80 -11.83 15.71 3.77
CA GLU A 80 -12.61 14.52 3.44
C GLU A 80 -11.88 13.26 3.87
N LEU A 81 -10.59 13.13 3.56
CA LEU A 81 -9.77 12.02 4.00
C LEU A 81 -9.82 11.83 5.52
N GLN A 82 -9.61 12.90 6.29
CA GLN A 82 -9.62 12.83 7.76
C GLN A 82 -10.99 12.45 8.31
N ALA A 83 -12.08 13.01 7.78
CA ALA A 83 -13.45 12.66 8.18
C ALA A 83 -13.78 11.20 7.83
N THR A 84 -13.43 10.75 6.63
CA THR A 84 -13.64 9.36 6.19
C THR A 84 -12.87 8.38 7.07
N MET A 85 -11.61 8.68 7.39
CA MET A 85 -10.82 7.83 8.29
C MET A 85 -11.41 7.76 9.69
N ALA A 86 -11.92 8.87 10.23
CA ALA A 86 -12.60 8.88 11.53
C ALA A 86 -13.83 7.96 11.51
N SER A 87 -14.69 8.07 10.48
CA SER A 87 -15.86 7.21 10.31
C SER A 87 -15.50 5.74 10.16
N LEU A 88 -14.44 5.41 9.41
CA LEU A 88 -13.97 4.02 9.29
C LEU A 88 -13.43 3.49 10.62
N MET A 89 -12.68 4.29 11.37
CA MET A 89 -12.19 3.90 12.70
C MET A 89 -13.34 3.64 13.68
N ASP A 90 -14.42 4.42 13.62
CA ASP A 90 -15.62 4.18 14.44
C ASP A 90 -16.25 2.81 14.10
N LEU A 91 -16.32 2.44 12.80
CA LEU A 91 -16.87 1.16 12.35
C LEU A 91 -16.03 -0.05 12.76
N VAL A 92 -14.70 0.07 12.72
CA VAL A 92 -13.78 -1.04 13.01
C VAL A 92 -13.22 -1.00 14.44
N GLY A 93 -13.65 -0.03 15.27
CA GLY A 93 -13.27 0.08 16.67
C GLY A 93 -11.88 0.69 16.90
N GLY A 94 -11.38 1.51 15.99
CA GLY A 94 -10.09 2.22 16.10
C GLY A 94 -9.10 1.89 15.00
N ALA A 95 -7.80 2.07 15.26
CA ALA A 95 -6.73 1.71 14.34
C ALA A 95 -5.55 1.08 15.10
N ASP A 96 -5.27 -0.18 14.86
CA ASP A 96 -4.04 -0.87 15.25
C ASP A 96 -3.02 -0.84 14.11
N VAL A 97 -3.49 -0.84 12.87
CA VAL A 97 -2.67 -0.86 11.66
C VAL A 97 -3.16 0.19 10.68
N LEU A 98 -2.24 0.94 10.10
CA LEU A 98 -2.47 1.77 8.91
C LEU A 98 -1.64 1.26 7.75
N VAL A 99 -2.27 1.06 6.59
CA VAL A 99 -1.58 0.81 5.32
C VAL A 99 -1.75 2.01 4.41
N ASN A 100 -0.69 2.76 4.21
CA ASN A 100 -0.61 3.88 3.27
C ASN A 100 -0.27 3.33 1.87
N ASN A 101 -1.30 3.02 1.07
CA ASN A 101 -1.12 2.38 -0.21
C ASN A 101 -1.52 3.25 -1.41
N VAL A 102 -2.50 4.15 -1.27
CA VAL A 102 -3.00 4.95 -2.40
C VAL A 102 -1.88 5.54 -3.25
N ALA A 103 -1.96 5.35 -4.57
CA ALA A 103 -1.00 5.92 -5.52
C ALA A 103 -1.56 5.97 -6.95
N ASN A 104 -0.92 6.76 -7.80
CA ASN A 104 -1.15 6.79 -9.24
C ASN A 104 0.18 6.96 -9.96
N ASP A 105 0.54 5.96 -10.76
CA ASP A 105 1.79 5.82 -11.51
C ASP A 105 1.66 6.29 -12.97
N GLU A 106 0.85 7.29 -13.22
CA GLU A 106 0.68 7.85 -14.55
C GLU A 106 2.02 8.22 -15.20
N ARG A 107 2.26 7.70 -16.39
CA ARG A 107 3.51 7.93 -17.12
C ARG A 107 3.50 9.25 -17.86
N HIS A 108 4.66 9.91 -17.93
CA HIS A 108 4.84 11.23 -18.55
C HIS A 108 6.28 11.43 -19.03
N ALA A 109 6.45 12.27 -20.07
CA ALA A 109 7.75 12.81 -20.42
C ALA A 109 8.10 13.96 -19.45
N ILE A 110 9.38 14.14 -19.12
CA ILE A 110 9.80 15.20 -18.20
C ILE A 110 9.44 16.59 -18.72
N GLU A 111 9.49 16.78 -20.02
CA GLU A 111 9.19 18.05 -20.68
C GLU A 111 7.70 18.42 -20.64
N SER A 112 6.82 17.44 -20.43
CA SER A 112 5.36 17.65 -20.33
C SER A 112 4.89 17.97 -18.92
N VAL A 113 5.76 17.94 -17.92
CA VAL A 113 5.38 18.19 -16.53
C VAL A 113 5.14 19.68 -16.32
N THR A 114 3.89 20.05 -16.01
CA THR A 114 3.53 21.39 -15.55
C THR A 114 3.51 21.46 -14.03
N ALA A 115 3.49 22.68 -13.46
CA ALA A 115 3.36 22.87 -12.02
C ALA A 115 2.07 22.23 -11.49
N GLU A 116 0.95 22.39 -12.19
CA GLU A 116 -0.37 21.83 -11.82
C GLU A 116 -0.34 20.30 -11.82
N TYR A 117 0.29 19.69 -12.84
CA TYR A 117 0.49 18.24 -12.89
C TYR A 117 1.31 17.76 -11.69
N PHE A 118 2.44 18.43 -11.42
CA PHE A 118 3.30 18.09 -10.26
C PHE A 118 2.54 18.18 -8.96
N ASP A 119 1.81 19.27 -8.71
CA ASP A 119 1.03 19.48 -7.49
C ASP A 119 -0.08 18.43 -7.33
N GLN A 120 -0.74 18.06 -8.43
CA GLN A 120 -1.71 16.98 -8.45
C GLN A 120 -1.07 15.63 -8.10
N ARG A 121 0.13 15.32 -8.61
CA ARG A 121 0.83 14.08 -8.26
C ARG A 121 1.24 14.05 -6.79
N VAL A 122 1.68 15.17 -6.21
CA VAL A 122 1.94 15.31 -4.77
C VAL A 122 0.65 15.08 -3.98
N ALA A 123 -0.46 15.64 -4.43
CA ALA A 123 -1.77 15.49 -3.78
C ALA A 123 -2.27 14.04 -3.73
N ILE A 124 -1.83 13.17 -4.65
CA ILE A 124 -2.24 11.76 -4.70
C ILE A 124 -1.17 10.85 -4.05
N ASN A 125 0.12 11.07 -4.35
CA ASN A 125 1.17 10.08 -4.08
C ASN A 125 1.98 10.35 -2.79
N LEU A 126 1.84 11.51 -2.15
CA LEU A 126 2.61 11.84 -0.94
C LEU A 126 1.74 12.46 0.15
N ARG A 127 1.02 13.53 -0.15
CA ARG A 127 0.22 14.28 0.83
C ARG A 127 -0.78 13.42 1.62
N PRO A 128 -1.53 12.49 1.00
CA PRO A 128 -2.49 11.66 1.72
C PRO A 128 -1.86 10.78 2.80
N HIS A 129 -0.67 10.26 2.55
CA HIS A 129 0.04 9.38 3.50
C HIS A 129 0.37 10.13 4.80
N PHE A 130 0.72 11.41 4.68
CA PHE A 130 1.00 12.27 5.83
C PHE A 130 -0.26 12.47 6.69
N PHE A 131 -1.37 12.86 6.06
CA PHE A 131 -2.61 13.16 6.78
C PHE A 131 -3.38 11.91 7.23
N ALA A 132 -3.27 10.80 6.52
CA ALA A 132 -3.77 9.51 6.97
C ALA A 132 -3.01 9.04 8.22
N THR A 133 -1.68 9.17 8.23
CA THR A 133 -0.89 8.89 9.43
C THR A 133 -1.34 9.75 10.60
N GLN A 134 -1.46 11.07 10.41
CA GLN A 134 -1.90 11.98 11.46
C GLN A 134 -3.28 11.59 12.03
N ALA A 135 -4.21 11.16 11.19
CA ALA A 135 -5.57 10.81 11.59
C ALA A 135 -5.63 9.59 12.54
N VAL A 136 -4.72 8.62 12.44
CA VAL A 136 -4.75 7.41 13.27
C VAL A 136 -3.98 7.53 14.58
N LEU A 137 -3.14 8.56 14.77
CA LEU A 137 -2.20 8.61 15.90
C LEU A 137 -2.89 8.61 17.27
N SER A 138 -3.98 9.35 17.44
CA SER A 138 -4.69 9.38 18.71
C SER A 138 -5.26 8.02 19.08
N SER A 139 -5.82 7.29 18.09
CA SER A 139 -6.33 5.94 18.29
C SER A 139 -5.21 4.96 18.62
N MET A 140 -4.10 4.96 17.88
CA MET A 140 -2.95 4.09 18.15
C MET A 140 -2.36 4.34 19.54
N ARG A 141 -2.20 5.60 19.95
CA ARG A 141 -1.72 5.95 21.29
C ARG A 141 -2.65 5.43 22.39
N ALA A 142 -3.95 5.62 22.24
CA ALA A 142 -4.95 5.14 23.19
C ALA A 142 -4.96 3.60 23.32
N ARG A 143 -4.53 2.90 22.28
CA ARG A 143 -4.42 1.44 22.21
C ARG A 143 -3.03 0.91 22.65
N GLY A 144 -2.11 1.80 23.02
CA GLY A 144 -0.77 1.45 23.51
C GLY A 144 0.25 1.12 22.41
N GLY A 145 -0.02 1.50 21.18
CA GLY A 145 0.88 1.31 20.05
C GLY A 145 0.18 0.99 18.74
N GLY A 146 0.95 0.68 17.70
CA GLY A 146 0.42 0.36 16.38
C GLY A 146 1.49 0.02 15.35
N ALA A 147 1.06 -0.25 14.13
CA ALA A 147 1.94 -0.45 12.99
C ALA A 147 1.48 0.36 11.77
N ILE A 148 2.41 1.11 11.18
CA ILE A 148 2.19 1.84 9.92
C ILE A 148 3.03 1.18 8.85
N VAL A 149 2.38 0.75 7.76
CA VAL A 149 3.02 0.16 6.58
C VAL A 149 2.83 1.12 5.41
N ASN A 150 3.91 1.72 4.97
CA ASN A 150 3.93 2.58 3.80
C ASN A 150 4.26 1.77 2.55
N ILE A 151 3.52 1.97 1.45
CA ILE A 151 3.82 1.32 0.18
C ILE A 151 4.64 2.28 -0.69
N GLY A 152 5.91 1.95 -0.84
CA GLY A 152 6.86 2.61 -1.70
C GLY A 152 6.76 2.17 -3.16
N SER A 153 7.89 2.14 -3.87
CA SER A 153 8.04 1.59 -5.22
C SER A 153 9.52 1.39 -5.55
N GLY A 154 9.85 0.32 -6.29
CA GLY A 154 11.18 0.08 -6.84
C GLY A 154 11.53 0.97 -8.06
N SER A 155 10.57 1.74 -8.59
CA SER A 155 10.75 2.52 -9.83
C SER A 155 11.96 3.48 -9.81
N TRP A 156 12.28 4.07 -8.66
CA TRP A 156 13.44 4.95 -8.52
C TRP A 156 14.77 4.18 -8.42
N LYS A 157 14.76 2.94 -7.93
CA LYS A 157 15.94 2.06 -7.87
C LYS A 157 16.31 1.55 -9.25
N ASN A 158 15.32 1.17 -10.05
CA ASN A 158 15.50 0.53 -11.35
C ASN A 158 15.84 1.52 -12.47
N LYS A 159 15.91 2.84 -12.19
CA LYS A 159 16.26 3.89 -13.16
C LYS A 159 15.35 3.86 -14.41
N GLY A 160 14.08 3.53 -14.25
CA GLY A 160 13.09 3.53 -15.33
C GLY A 160 12.82 4.93 -15.86
N THR A 161 12.24 5.02 -17.07
CA THR A 161 11.86 6.29 -17.71
C THR A 161 10.36 6.52 -17.64
N GLY A 162 9.93 7.77 -17.87
CA GLY A 162 8.50 8.12 -17.95
C GLY A 162 7.78 8.18 -16.60
N LEU A 163 8.50 8.21 -15.48
CA LEU A 163 7.94 8.17 -14.13
C LEU A 163 8.63 9.14 -13.16
N SER A 164 9.28 10.19 -13.67
CA SER A 164 10.16 11.05 -12.85
C SER A 164 9.47 11.63 -11.62
N VAL A 165 8.25 12.17 -11.75
CA VAL A 165 7.50 12.72 -10.62
C VAL A 165 7.06 11.61 -9.65
N TYR A 166 6.47 10.53 -10.17
CA TYR A 166 6.04 9.40 -9.35
C TYR A 166 7.20 8.76 -8.57
N ALA A 167 8.31 8.47 -9.26
CA ALA A 167 9.50 7.86 -8.66
C ALA A 167 10.10 8.75 -7.56
N THR A 168 10.15 10.07 -7.78
CA THR A 168 10.58 11.05 -6.77
C THR A 168 9.69 10.99 -5.53
N LEU A 169 8.37 11.02 -5.69
CA LEU A 169 7.43 10.96 -4.55
C LEU A 169 7.47 9.62 -3.82
N LYS A 170 7.68 8.52 -4.55
CA LYS A 170 7.82 7.19 -3.94
C LYS A 170 9.18 7.00 -3.25
N SER A 171 10.26 7.63 -3.71
CA SER A 171 11.52 7.65 -2.97
C SER A 171 11.41 8.43 -1.65
N ALA A 172 10.58 9.50 -1.61
CA ALA A 172 10.33 10.26 -0.39
C ALA A 172 9.66 9.42 0.72
N MET A 173 8.94 8.34 0.37
CA MET A 173 8.30 7.45 1.34
C MET A 173 9.31 6.80 2.29
N LEU A 174 10.56 6.56 1.86
CA LEU A 174 11.61 6.01 2.72
C LEU A 174 12.03 7.02 3.79
N GLY A 175 12.28 8.28 3.39
CA GLY A 175 12.56 9.37 4.34
C GLY A 175 11.43 9.58 5.33
N PHE A 176 10.17 9.63 4.84
CA PHE A 176 8.97 9.73 5.64
C PHE A 176 8.87 8.58 6.67
N THR A 177 9.06 7.33 6.24
CA THR A 177 9.08 6.15 7.09
C THR A 177 10.09 6.27 8.23
N ARG A 178 11.33 6.65 7.93
CA ARG A 178 12.43 6.72 8.91
C ARG A 178 12.20 7.83 9.95
N MET A 179 11.71 8.99 9.50
CA MET A 179 11.42 10.11 10.41
C MET A 179 10.26 9.76 11.35
N LEU A 180 9.15 9.25 10.80
CA LEU A 180 8.01 8.83 11.61
C LEU A 180 8.37 7.71 12.61
N ALA A 181 9.18 6.74 12.21
CA ALA A 181 9.62 5.68 13.11
C ALA A 181 10.37 6.22 14.33
N ARG A 182 11.16 7.29 14.15
CA ARG A 182 11.85 7.95 15.26
C ARG A 182 10.90 8.77 16.14
N GLU A 183 9.98 9.50 15.52
CA GLU A 183 9.05 10.38 16.23
C GLU A 183 8.00 9.58 17.02
N LEU A 184 7.49 8.48 16.44
CA LEU A 184 6.39 7.69 16.98
C LEU A 184 6.84 6.47 17.80
N GLY A 185 8.14 6.14 17.76
CA GLY A 185 8.71 5.03 18.52
C GLY A 185 8.44 5.09 20.04
N PRO A 186 8.51 6.27 20.71
CA PRO A 186 8.14 6.40 22.13
C PRO A 186 6.69 6.02 22.43
N ASP A 187 5.80 6.12 21.44
CA ASP A 187 4.38 5.71 21.53
C ASP A 187 4.17 4.23 21.17
N ASN A 188 5.25 3.44 21.01
CA ASN A 188 5.21 2.04 20.57
C ASN A 188 4.54 1.87 19.19
N ILE A 189 4.66 2.86 18.30
CA ILE A 189 4.17 2.81 16.92
C ILE A 189 5.35 2.52 15.99
N ARG A 190 5.28 1.39 15.30
CA ARG A 190 6.30 0.97 14.30
C ARG A 190 5.94 1.51 12.93
N VAL A 191 6.92 1.93 12.17
CA VAL A 191 6.72 2.43 10.79
C VAL A 191 7.72 1.78 9.87
N ASN A 192 7.23 1.08 8.84
CA ASN A 192 8.07 0.42 7.83
C ASN A 192 7.56 0.70 6.42
N CYS A 193 8.41 0.50 5.43
CA CYS A 193 8.09 0.66 4.02
C CYS A 193 8.22 -0.66 3.28
N VAL A 194 7.17 -1.08 2.58
CA VAL A 194 7.26 -2.15 1.57
C VAL A 194 7.49 -1.49 0.22
N VAL A 195 8.44 -2.01 -0.54
CA VAL A 195 8.85 -1.48 -1.86
C VAL A 195 8.57 -2.54 -2.92
N PRO A 196 7.42 -2.47 -3.58
CA PRO A 196 7.07 -3.39 -4.66
C PRO A 196 7.95 -3.20 -5.89
N GLY A 197 8.27 -4.32 -6.56
CA GLY A 197 8.72 -4.33 -7.94
C GLY A 197 7.57 -4.10 -8.93
N TRP A 198 7.64 -4.72 -10.12
CA TRP A 198 6.56 -4.62 -11.10
C TRP A 198 5.49 -5.69 -10.82
N VAL A 199 4.43 -5.26 -10.13
CA VAL A 199 3.33 -6.12 -9.69
C VAL A 199 2.28 -6.24 -10.78
N MET A 200 1.86 -7.46 -11.11
CA MET A 200 0.88 -7.78 -12.13
C MET A 200 -0.55 -7.50 -11.68
N THR A 201 -0.88 -6.23 -11.48
CA THR A 201 -2.27 -5.80 -11.30
C THR A 201 -2.99 -5.70 -12.63
N GLU A 202 -4.33 -5.77 -12.63
CA GLU A 202 -5.13 -5.60 -13.85
C GLU A 202 -4.77 -4.32 -14.60
N ARG A 203 -4.58 -3.22 -13.88
CA ARG A 203 -4.17 -1.94 -14.45
C ARG A 203 -2.79 -1.99 -15.12
N GLN A 204 -1.80 -2.63 -14.49
CA GLN A 204 -0.46 -2.76 -15.07
C GLN A 204 -0.49 -3.60 -16.33
N ILE A 205 -1.21 -4.71 -16.31
CA ILE A 205 -1.38 -5.62 -17.46
C ILE A 205 -2.07 -4.90 -18.63
N ALA A 206 -3.13 -4.14 -18.34
CA ALA A 206 -3.90 -3.45 -19.37
C ALA A 206 -3.16 -2.28 -20.02
N LEU A 207 -2.30 -1.57 -19.27
CA LEU A 207 -1.72 -0.31 -19.74
C LEU A 207 -0.23 -0.38 -20.08
N TRP A 208 0.54 -1.26 -19.43
CA TRP A 208 2.00 -1.14 -19.43
C TRP A 208 2.77 -2.44 -19.69
N VAL A 209 2.14 -3.60 -19.56
CA VAL A 209 2.80 -4.89 -19.79
C VAL A 209 2.67 -5.27 -21.26
N ASP A 210 3.73 -5.01 -22.02
CA ASP A 210 3.91 -5.42 -23.39
C ASP A 210 5.03 -6.48 -23.49
N GLU A 211 5.37 -6.93 -24.70
CA GLU A 211 6.46 -7.89 -24.91
C GLU A 211 7.82 -7.40 -24.42
N ALA A 212 8.07 -6.09 -24.45
CA ALA A 212 9.32 -5.52 -23.97
C ALA A 212 9.36 -5.55 -22.43
N GLY A 213 8.23 -5.25 -21.78
CA GLY A 213 8.06 -5.37 -20.33
C GLY A 213 8.21 -6.80 -19.84
N GLU A 214 7.61 -7.79 -20.53
CA GLU A 214 7.78 -9.22 -20.22
C GLU A 214 9.25 -9.63 -20.29
N ARG A 215 9.95 -9.25 -21.38
CA ARG A 215 11.41 -9.53 -21.49
C ARG A 215 12.22 -8.83 -20.42
N ALA A 216 11.87 -7.60 -20.05
CA ALA A 216 12.58 -6.90 -19.00
C ALA A 216 12.42 -7.58 -17.64
N MET A 217 11.23 -8.10 -17.31
CA MET A 217 11.02 -8.89 -16.09
C MET A 217 11.86 -10.18 -16.11
N ASP A 218 11.85 -10.93 -17.22
CA ASP A 218 12.61 -12.17 -17.34
C ASP A 218 14.13 -11.97 -17.26
N GLN A 219 14.62 -10.78 -17.67
CA GLN A 219 16.06 -10.48 -17.67
C GLN A 219 16.56 -9.92 -16.33
N ASN A 220 15.72 -9.19 -15.59
CA ASN A 220 16.16 -8.45 -14.42
C ASN A 220 15.72 -9.10 -13.10
N GLN A 221 14.65 -9.88 -13.07
CA GLN A 221 14.27 -10.64 -11.87
C GLN A 221 15.21 -11.84 -11.68
N CYS A 222 15.64 -12.06 -10.43
CA CYS A 222 16.41 -13.25 -10.06
C CYS A 222 15.52 -14.48 -9.92
N LEU A 223 14.26 -14.30 -9.52
CA LEU A 223 13.30 -15.38 -9.38
C LEU A 223 12.41 -15.47 -10.63
N PRO A 224 12.11 -16.69 -11.10
CA PRO A 224 11.17 -16.87 -12.20
C PRO A 224 9.74 -16.55 -11.74
N GLY A 225 8.90 -16.17 -12.67
CA GLY A 225 7.48 -15.88 -12.42
C GLY A 225 7.15 -14.41 -12.42
N ARG A 226 5.99 -14.09 -11.89
CA ARG A 226 5.46 -12.72 -11.86
C ARG A 226 5.04 -12.38 -10.44
N ILE A 227 5.37 -11.16 -10.01
CA ILE A 227 4.97 -10.63 -8.70
C ILE A 227 3.49 -10.27 -8.78
N VAL A 228 2.73 -10.70 -7.81
CA VAL A 228 1.30 -10.38 -7.66
C VAL A 228 1.06 -9.58 -6.38
N GLY A 229 -0.13 -8.98 -6.24
CA GLY A 229 -0.45 -8.18 -5.07
C GLY A 229 -0.40 -8.97 -3.75
N ALA A 230 -0.66 -10.27 -3.79
CA ALA A 230 -0.54 -11.16 -2.63
C ALA A 230 0.89 -11.22 -2.06
N ASP A 231 1.94 -11.15 -2.90
CA ASP A 231 3.33 -11.14 -2.41
C ASP A 231 3.61 -9.89 -1.57
N ILE A 232 3.05 -8.75 -1.98
CA ILE A 232 3.13 -7.48 -1.26
C ILE A 232 2.31 -7.54 0.03
N ALA A 233 1.11 -8.11 -0.05
CA ALA A 233 0.21 -8.25 1.08
C ALA A 233 0.82 -9.13 2.19
N HIS A 234 1.48 -10.23 1.86
CA HIS A 234 2.16 -11.08 2.84
C HIS A 234 3.25 -10.33 3.61
N MET A 235 4.04 -9.49 2.94
CA MET A 235 5.01 -8.64 3.62
C MET A 235 4.32 -7.61 4.54
N ALA A 236 3.20 -7.01 4.09
CA ALA A 236 2.43 -6.09 4.91
C ALA A 236 1.85 -6.77 6.16
N LEU A 237 1.33 -8.00 6.04
CA LEU A 237 0.87 -8.80 7.18
C LEU A 237 1.99 -9.03 8.21
N PHE A 238 3.18 -9.47 7.75
CA PHE A 238 4.33 -9.67 8.64
C PHE A 238 4.68 -8.39 9.39
N LEU A 239 4.77 -7.25 8.69
CA LEU A 239 5.13 -5.97 9.29
C LEU A 239 4.07 -5.44 10.26
N ALA A 240 2.81 -5.77 10.05
CA ALA A 240 1.71 -5.42 10.95
C ALA A 240 1.66 -6.28 12.22
N ALA A 241 2.10 -7.54 12.14
CA ALA A 241 2.01 -8.52 13.21
C ALA A 241 3.03 -8.28 14.35
N ASP A 242 2.75 -8.85 15.52
CA ASP A 242 3.64 -8.76 16.70
C ASP A 242 4.97 -9.50 16.49
N THR A 243 5.06 -10.42 15.53
CA THR A 243 6.32 -11.05 15.12
C THR A 243 7.35 -10.03 14.60
N ALA A 244 6.88 -8.88 14.12
CA ALA A 244 7.73 -7.75 13.70
C ALA A 244 7.91 -6.68 14.79
N ARG A 245 7.69 -7.00 16.09
CA ARG A 245 7.70 -6.03 17.21
C ARG A 245 8.98 -5.18 17.33
N MET A 246 10.11 -5.66 16.85
CA MET A 246 11.39 -4.95 16.86
C MET A 246 11.82 -4.48 15.46
N VAL A 247 10.90 -4.50 14.50
CA VAL A 247 11.15 -4.06 13.12
C VAL A 247 10.49 -2.71 12.89
N THR A 248 11.30 -1.66 12.73
CA THR A 248 10.84 -0.30 12.44
C THR A 248 11.89 0.47 11.66
N ALA A 249 11.53 1.53 10.96
CA ALA A 249 12.39 2.37 10.13
C ALA A 249 13.06 1.64 8.95
N GLN A 250 12.54 0.48 8.55
CA GLN A 250 13.15 -0.37 7.52
C GLN A 250 12.39 -0.29 6.19
N GLU A 251 13.14 -0.62 5.14
CA GLU A 251 12.66 -0.83 3.78
C GLU A 251 12.69 -2.34 3.48
N PHE A 252 11.58 -2.86 2.96
CA PHE A 252 11.45 -4.25 2.55
C PHE A 252 11.09 -4.32 1.08
N VAL A 253 12.08 -4.70 0.28
CA VAL A 253 11.92 -4.81 -1.16
C VAL A 253 11.29 -6.15 -1.52
N VAL A 254 10.22 -6.13 -2.31
CA VAL A 254 9.52 -7.31 -2.83
C VAL A 254 9.45 -7.17 -4.36
N ASP A 255 10.53 -7.51 -5.02
CA ASP A 255 10.73 -7.25 -6.45
C ASP A 255 11.36 -8.43 -7.21
N ALA A 256 11.38 -9.61 -6.60
CA ALA A 256 12.03 -10.81 -7.13
C ALA A 256 13.53 -10.63 -7.42
N GLY A 257 14.19 -9.68 -6.75
CA GLY A 257 15.62 -9.42 -6.89
C GLY A 257 15.99 -8.52 -8.08
N TRP A 258 15.10 -7.64 -8.53
CA TRP A 258 15.36 -6.73 -9.65
C TRP A 258 16.27 -5.54 -9.25
N SER A 259 16.16 -4.97 -8.03
CA SER A 259 16.92 -3.77 -7.62
C SER A 259 18.13 -4.05 -6.74
#